data_632e1acb72a0099a5705e239f6b8ff7c
#
_entry.id   632e1acb72a0099a5705e239f6b8ff7c
#
_cell.length_a   1.000
_cell.length_b   1.000
_cell.length_c   1.000
_cell.angle_alpha   90.00
_cell.angle_beta   90.00
_cell.angle_gamma   90.00
#
_symmetry.space_group_name_H-M   'P 1'
#
loop_
_entity.id
_entity.type
_entity.pdbx_description
1 polymer ?
#
loop_
_entity_poly.entity_id
_entity_poly.type
_entity_poly.pdbx_seq_one_letter_code
_entity_poly.pdbx_strand_id
1 'polypeptide(L)'
;SFEEALAASRLDSRYIPFTCPDFDLTDDEMMEKLKRDIAMGAKGLKIHPIIQNIEITDKRCERPIKLFGELGLPITYHCGVNDYYKPDSPYLKMTNLNYGKLDYTFELLKKFPDYTIVPAHGGGSCGGELEALSAEVRKHNYKNVYVETSHRGAADILKAVELFGEDRVMYATDWPFDTCDCNIRCGEEALGNDPVAMDKYFYKNA
;
A
#
# COMPACT_ATOMS: atom_id res chain seq x y z
N SER A 1 -11.78 -11.19 -2.02
CA SER A 1 -12.62 -10.26 -2.82
C SER A 1 -13.09 -9.07 -1.98
N PHE A 2 -13.59 -8.03 -2.64
CA PHE A 2 -14.20 -6.89 -1.94
C PHE A 2 -15.43 -7.31 -1.14
N GLU A 3 -16.23 -8.21 -1.66
CA GLU A 3 -17.43 -8.74 -1.01
C GLU A 3 -17.12 -9.45 0.33
N GLU A 4 -16.00 -10.19 0.39
CA GLU A 4 -15.55 -10.83 1.62
C GLU A 4 -15.06 -9.80 2.64
N ALA A 5 -14.28 -8.81 2.21
CA ALA A 5 -13.86 -7.70 3.08
C ALA A 5 -15.05 -6.89 3.60
N LEU A 6 -16.07 -6.65 2.75
CA LEU A 6 -17.33 -5.99 3.14
C LEU A 6 -18.13 -6.85 4.11
N ALA A 7 -18.20 -8.17 3.90
CA ALA A 7 -18.86 -9.07 4.83
C ALA A 7 -18.18 -9.08 6.20
N ALA A 8 -16.84 -9.10 6.24
CA ALA A 8 -16.07 -9.00 7.48
C ALA A 8 -16.34 -7.68 8.20
N SER A 9 -16.38 -6.56 7.49
CA SER A 9 -16.66 -5.23 8.08
C SER A 9 -18.05 -5.10 8.68
N ARG A 10 -19.02 -5.88 8.21
CA ARG A 10 -20.37 -5.96 8.80
C ARG A 10 -20.43 -6.78 10.09
N LEU A 11 -19.50 -7.73 10.24
CA LEU A 11 -19.36 -8.52 11.46
C LEU A 11 -18.59 -7.78 12.54
N ASP A 12 -17.58 -7.02 12.14
CA ASP A 12 -16.76 -6.22 13.05
C ASP A 12 -16.33 -4.93 12.34
N SER A 13 -16.77 -3.78 12.86
CA SER A 13 -16.52 -2.44 12.29
C SER A 13 -15.05 -2.02 12.31
N ARG A 14 -14.17 -2.77 12.97
CA ARG A 14 -12.72 -2.56 12.91
C ARG A 14 -12.11 -3.00 11.57
N TYR A 15 -12.79 -3.85 10.80
CA TYR A 15 -12.38 -4.18 9.45
C TYR A 15 -12.79 -3.07 8.48
N ILE A 16 -11.82 -2.45 7.84
CA ILE A 16 -12.01 -1.38 6.86
C ILE A 16 -11.79 -1.96 5.46
N PRO A 17 -12.85 -2.11 4.65
CA PRO A 17 -12.74 -2.78 3.35
C PRO A 17 -12.11 -1.87 2.30
N PHE A 18 -11.08 -2.37 1.62
CA PHE A 18 -10.54 -1.77 0.40
C PHE A 18 -11.03 -2.56 -0.81
N THR A 19 -11.19 -1.89 -1.95
CA THR A 19 -11.46 -2.55 -3.23
C THR A 19 -10.24 -2.49 -4.16
N CYS A 20 -10.30 -3.25 -5.24
CA CYS A 20 -9.27 -3.24 -6.28
C CYS A 20 -9.90 -3.09 -7.67
N PRO A 21 -9.19 -2.45 -8.63
CA PRO A 21 -9.62 -2.43 -10.01
C PRO A 21 -9.51 -3.84 -10.60
N ASP A 22 -10.43 -4.16 -11.49
CA ASP A 22 -10.43 -5.39 -12.26
C ASP A 22 -10.07 -5.05 -13.71
N PHE A 23 -8.83 -5.35 -14.10
CA PHE A 23 -8.31 -5.00 -15.41
C PHE A 23 -8.73 -5.98 -16.53
N ASP A 24 -9.48 -7.03 -16.20
CA ASP A 24 -10.12 -7.91 -17.19
C ASP A 24 -11.44 -7.31 -17.73
N LEU A 25 -11.99 -6.31 -17.02
CA LEU A 25 -13.16 -5.54 -17.46
C LEU A 25 -12.77 -4.43 -18.43
N THR A 26 -13.74 -3.96 -19.20
CA THR A 26 -13.59 -2.68 -19.91
C THR A 26 -13.43 -1.53 -18.92
N ASP A 27 -12.83 -0.42 -19.36
CA ASP A 27 -12.60 0.75 -18.49
C ASP A 27 -13.89 1.25 -17.83
N ASP A 28 -15.00 1.27 -18.57
CA ASP A 28 -16.27 1.76 -18.05
C ASP A 28 -16.91 0.78 -17.07
N GLU A 29 -16.89 -0.52 -17.33
CA GLU A 29 -17.36 -1.55 -16.40
C GLU A 29 -16.54 -1.55 -15.09
N MET A 30 -15.23 -1.42 -15.21
CA MET A 30 -14.34 -1.29 -14.05
C MET A 30 -14.68 -0.05 -13.21
N MET A 31 -14.90 1.10 -13.84
CA MET A 31 -15.27 2.33 -13.14
C MET A 31 -16.65 2.22 -12.47
N GLU A 32 -17.63 1.59 -13.11
CA GLU A 32 -18.94 1.35 -12.49
C GLU A 32 -18.85 0.37 -11.32
N LYS A 33 -18.00 -0.67 -11.41
CA LYS A 33 -17.68 -1.55 -10.28
C LYS A 33 -17.11 -0.75 -9.11
N LEU A 34 -16.10 0.09 -9.35
CA LEU A 34 -15.44 0.85 -8.27
C LEU A 34 -16.38 1.85 -7.61
N LYS A 35 -17.22 2.55 -8.37
CA LYS A 35 -18.25 3.45 -7.82
C LYS A 35 -19.26 2.70 -6.97
N ARG A 36 -19.71 1.54 -7.42
CA ARG A 36 -20.59 0.66 -6.64
C ARG A 36 -19.91 0.22 -5.34
N ASP A 37 -18.65 -0.20 -5.39
CA ASP A 37 -17.90 -0.65 -4.20
C ASP A 37 -17.74 0.50 -3.19
N ILE A 38 -17.49 1.73 -3.64
CA ILE A 38 -17.46 2.94 -2.80
C ILE A 38 -18.85 3.16 -2.15
N ALA A 39 -19.91 3.08 -2.94
CA ALA A 39 -21.29 3.23 -2.42
C ALA A 39 -21.64 2.14 -1.39
N MET A 40 -21.06 0.95 -1.50
CA MET A 40 -21.22 -0.16 -0.57
C MET A 40 -20.34 -0.05 0.68
N GLY A 41 -19.35 0.85 0.70
CA GLY A 41 -18.53 1.12 1.87
C GLY A 41 -17.02 0.92 1.70
N ALA A 42 -16.50 0.76 0.48
CA ALA A 42 -15.05 0.75 0.25
C ALA A 42 -14.42 2.07 0.72
N LYS A 43 -13.33 1.97 1.49
CA LYS A 43 -12.63 3.09 2.11
C LYS A 43 -11.25 3.37 1.52
N GLY A 44 -10.84 2.63 0.52
CA GLY A 44 -9.59 2.83 -0.18
C GLY A 44 -9.44 1.90 -1.38
N LEU A 45 -8.42 2.17 -2.16
CA LEU A 45 -8.06 1.43 -3.37
C LEU A 45 -6.79 0.62 -3.12
N LYS A 46 -6.80 -0.68 -3.43
CA LYS A 46 -5.59 -1.53 -3.48
C LYS A 46 -5.28 -1.90 -4.91
N ILE A 47 -4.02 -1.69 -5.31
CA ILE A 47 -3.49 -2.18 -6.59
C ILE A 47 -2.27 -3.07 -6.32
N HIS A 48 -2.16 -4.18 -7.06
CA HIS A 48 -0.98 -5.04 -6.99
C HIS A 48 -0.36 -5.18 -8.38
N PRO A 49 0.59 -4.29 -8.75
CA PRO A 49 1.09 -4.20 -10.13
C PRO A 49 1.63 -5.52 -10.69
N ILE A 50 2.37 -6.29 -9.88
CA ILE A 50 2.95 -7.56 -10.31
C ILE A 50 1.87 -8.61 -10.57
N ILE A 51 0.95 -8.83 -9.60
CA ILE A 51 -0.10 -9.88 -9.71
C ILE A 51 -1.12 -9.50 -10.79
N GLN A 52 -1.52 -8.24 -10.86
CA GLN A 52 -2.46 -7.75 -11.88
C GLN A 52 -1.79 -7.52 -13.24
N ASN A 53 -0.46 -7.74 -13.31
CA ASN A 53 0.37 -7.57 -14.50
C ASN A 53 0.13 -6.22 -15.20
N ILE A 54 0.15 -5.14 -14.42
CA ILE A 54 -0.08 -3.78 -14.89
C ILE A 54 0.92 -2.83 -14.23
N GLU A 55 1.49 -1.94 -15.01
CA GLU A 55 2.29 -0.84 -14.48
C GLU A 55 1.39 0.16 -13.76
N ILE A 56 1.78 0.62 -12.55
CA ILE A 56 0.94 1.55 -11.76
C ILE A 56 0.71 2.89 -12.50
N THR A 57 1.58 3.24 -13.43
CA THR A 57 1.50 4.44 -14.26
C THR A 57 0.74 4.22 -15.58
N ASP A 58 0.26 3.00 -15.86
CA ASP A 58 -0.60 2.70 -17.02
C ASP A 58 -1.86 3.57 -16.99
N LYS A 59 -2.33 3.95 -18.17
CA LYS A 59 -3.55 4.80 -18.33
C LYS A 59 -4.78 4.18 -17.69
N ARG A 60 -4.88 2.85 -17.66
CA ARG A 60 -6.00 2.14 -17.03
C ARG A 60 -6.01 2.29 -15.50
N CYS A 61 -4.86 2.52 -14.87
CA CYS A 61 -4.76 2.83 -13.45
C CYS A 61 -5.16 4.28 -13.13
N GLU A 62 -5.05 5.19 -14.09
CA GLU A 62 -5.25 6.62 -13.86
C GLU A 62 -6.68 6.98 -13.42
N ARG A 63 -7.70 6.42 -14.09
CA ARG A 63 -9.11 6.69 -13.75
C ARG A 63 -9.47 6.17 -12.34
N PRO A 64 -9.14 4.92 -11.96
CA PRO A 64 -9.28 4.43 -10.58
C PRO A 64 -8.57 5.30 -9.55
N ILE A 65 -7.31 5.65 -9.78
CA ILE A 65 -6.52 6.48 -8.86
C ILE A 65 -7.15 7.86 -8.68
N LYS A 66 -7.57 8.52 -9.77
CA LYS A 66 -8.28 9.80 -9.71
C LYS A 66 -9.59 9.69 -8.94
N LEU A 67 -10.41 8.68 -9.21
CA LEU A 67 -11.68 8.50 -8.51
C LEU A 67 -11.50 8.46 -6.98
N PHE A 68 -10.53 7.69 -6.50
CA PHE A 68 -10.28 7.58 -5.06
C PHE A 68 -9.60 8.83 -4.50
N GLY A 69 -8.60 9.36 -5.19
CA GLY A 69 -7.87 10.55 -4.76
C GLY A 69 -8.75 11.81 -4.68
N GLU A 70 -9.65 12.04 -5.64
CA GLU A 70 -10.61 13.14 -5.63
C GLU A 70 -11.64 13.04 -4.51
N LEU A 71 -11.91 11.82 -4.03
CA LEU A 71 -12.76 11.56 -2.85
C LEU A 71 -11.98 11.63 -1.53
N GLY A 72 -10.67 11.90 -1.57
CA GLY A 72 -9.80 11.88 -0.38
C GLY A 72 -9.58 10.49 0.20
N LEU A 73 -9.86 9.43 -0.56
CA LEU A 73 -9.67 8.05 -0.13
C LEU A 73 -8.24 7.58 -0.44
N PRO A 74 -7.60 6.82 0.46
CA PRO A 74 -6.22 6.38 0.27
C PRO A 74 -6.08 5.35 -0.86
N ILE A 75 -4.94 5.44 -1.54
CA ILE A 75 -4.50 4.49 -2.55
C ILE A 75 -3.27 3.76 -2.00
N THR A 76 -3.40 2.46 -1.73
CA THR A 76 -2.26 1.60 -1.41
C THR A 76 -1.96 0.68 -2.57
N TYR A 77 -0.69 0.42 -2.82
CA TYR A 77 -0.29 -0.52 -3.85
C TYR A 77 1.00 -1.24 -3.46
N HIS A 78 1.15 -2.45 -4.00
CA HIS A 78 2.33 -3.26 -3.75
C HIS A 78 3.57 -2.62 -4.37
N CYS A 79 4.62 -2.49 -3.58
CA CYS A 79 5.97 -2.10 -3.99
C CYS A 79 6.96 -3.21 -3.63
N GLY A 80 8.05 -3.25 -4.37
CA GLY A 80 9.09 -4.26 -4.20
C GLY A 80 9.07 -5.30 -5.32
N VAL A 81 10.27 -5.69 -5.73
CA VAL A 81 10.48 -6.72 -6.75
C VAL A 81 10.58 -8.05 -6.02
N ASN A 82 9.45 -8.72 -5.85
CA ASN A 82 9.35 -10.01 -5.15
C ASN A 82 9.02 -11.14 -6.13
N ASP A 83 9.70 -12.25 -5.95
CA ASP A 83 9.41 -13.48 -6.66
C ASP A 83 8.34 -14.27 -5.91
N TYR A 84 7.06 -13.99 -6.22
CA TYR A 84 5.90 -14.65 -5.60
C TYR A 84 5.68 -16.07 -6.10
N TYR A 85 6.26 -16.39 -7.24
CA TYR A 85 5.99 -17.64 -7.90
C TYR A 85 7.24 -18.52 -7.95
N LYS A 86 7.06 -19.82 -7.73
CA LYS A 86 8.14 -20.77 -7.96
C LYS A 86 8.61 -20.69 -9.41
N PRO A 87 9.89 -21.01 -9.70
CA PRO A 87 10.45 -20.91 -11.06
C PRO A 87 9.69 -21.71 -12.13
N ASP A 88 8.96 -22.76 -11.74
CA ASP A 88 8.16 -23.62 -12.60
C ASP A 88 6.68 -23.19 -12.69
N SER A 89 6.28 -22.15 -11.98
CA SER A 89 4.90 -21.63 -12.02
C SER A 89 4.55 -21.06 -13.40
N PRO A 90 3.40 -21.45 -13.98
CA PRO A 90 2.92 -20.83 -15.21
C PRO A 90 2.64 -19.34 -15.07
N TYR A 91 2.29 -18.87 -13.87
CA TYR A 91 1.99 -17.47 -13.59
C TYR A 91 3.23 -16.57 -13.64
N LEU A 92 4.42 -17.09 -13.33
CA LEU A 92 5.66 -16.32 -13.44
C LEU A 92 5.91 -15.80 -14.88
N LYS A 93 5.49 -16.57 -15.88
CA LYS A 93 5.61 -16.16 -17.29
C LYS A 93 4.60 -15.10 -17.71
N MET A 94 3.57 -14.87 -16.91
CA MET A 94 2.48 -13.93 -17.17
C MET A 94 2.62 -12.62 -16.41
N THR A 95 3.60 -12.52 -15.51
CA THR A 95 3.79 -11.35 -14.65
C THR A 95 5.12 -10.65 -14.95
N ASN A 96 5.15 -9.33 -14.76
CA ASN A 96 6.38 -8.55 -14.86
C ASN A 96 6.80 -8.06 -13.48
N LEU A 97 7.81 -8.71 -12.91
CA LEU A 97 8.33 -8.36 -11.58
C LEU A 97 8.86 -6.92 -11.49
N ASN A 98 9.30 -6.35 -12.62
CA ASN A 98 9.77 -4.96 -12.66
C ASN A 98 8.68 -3.94 -12.32
N TYR A 99 7.39 -4.30 -12.41
CA TYR A 99 6.29 -3.42 -12.03
C TYR A 99 6.25 -3.08 -10.53
N GLY A 100 7.04 -3.79 -9.70
CA GLY A 100 7.26 -3.46 -8.29
C GLY A 100 8.38 -2.45 -8.02
N LYS A 101 9.10 -1.95 -9.04
CA LYS A 101 10.21 -1.02 -8.85
C LYS A 101 9.77 0.33 -8.32
N LEU A 102 10.60 0.92 -7.46
CA LEU A 102 10.36 2.21 -6.82
C LEU A 102 10.28 3.38 -7.82
N ASP A 103 10.89 3.28 -8.98
CA ASP A 103 10.83 4.32 -10.03
C ASP A 103 9.38 4.66 -10.43
N TYR A 104 8.52 3.65 -10.50
CA TYR A 104 7.09 3.84 -10.77
C TYR A 104 6.37 4.61 -9.65
N THR A 105 6.82 4.44 -8.40
CA THR A 105 6.34 5.24 -7.27
C THR A 105 6.63 6.72 -7.47
N PHE A 106 7.84 7.05 -7.88
CA PHE A 106 8.25 8.44 -8.10
C PHE A 106 7.43 9.09 -9.22
N GLU A 107 7.19 8.37 -10.30
CA GLU A 107 6.32 8.85 -11.38
C GLU A 107 4.86 9.04 -10.92
N LEU A 108 4.34 8.11 -10.12
CA LEU A 108 3.00 8.21 -9.55
C LEU A 108 2.86 9.44 -8.65
N LEU A 109 3.79 9.64 -7.72
CA LEU A 109 3.80 10.80 -6.81
C LEU A 109 3.90 12.12 -7.54
N LYS A 110 4.72 12.18 -8.60
CA LYS A 110 4.83 13.36 -9.46
C LYS A 110 3.51 13.67 -10.17
N LYS A 111 2.77 12.64 -10.59
CA LYS A 111 1.50 12.78 -11.30
C LYS A 111 0.34 13.16 -10.37
N PHE A 112 0.37 12.68 -9.12
CA PHE A 112 -0.69 12.85 -8.13
C PHE A 112 -0.14 13.34 -6.78
N PRO A 113 0.47 14.53 -6.72
CA PRO A 113 1.22 15.00 -5.55
C PRO A 113 0.36 15.24 -4.30
N ASP A 114 -0.95 15.45 -4.48
CA ASP A 114 -1.88 15.81 -3.41
C ASP A 114 -2.72 14.61 -2.91
N TYR A 115 -2.63 13.45 -3.57
CA TYR A 115 -3.40 12.27 -3.18
C TYR A 115 -2.71 11.52 -2.04
N THR A 116 -3.52 10.89 -1.20
CA THR A 116 -2.99 10.00 -0.15
C THR A 116 -2.51 8.70 -0.77
N ILE A 117 -1.20 8.52 -0.83
CA ILE A 117 -0.53 7.38 -1.44
C ILE A 117 0.22 6.60 -0.37
N VAL A 118 0.02 5.28 -0.35
CA VAL A 118 0.68 4.35 0.57
C VAL A 118 1.44 3.30 -0.25
N PRO A 119 2.71 3.56 -0.57
CA PRO A 119 3.58 2.53 -1.14
C PRO A 119 3.84 1.44 -0.09
N ALA A 120 3.35 0.23 -0.36
CA ALA A 120 3.48 -0.88 0.57
C ALA A 120 4.95 -1.25 0.85
N HIS A 121 5.19 -1.87 1.99
CA HIS A 121 6.52 -2.35 2.41
C HIS A 121 7.57 -1.23 2.48
N GLY A 122 7.17 0.01 2.81
CA GLY A 122 8.08 1.16 2.80
C GLY A 122 8.67 1.48 1.43
N GLY A 123 7.93 1.18 0.34
CA GLY A 123 8.37 1.37 -1.04
C GLY A 123 9.08 0.18 -1.67
N GLY A 124 9.28 -0.90 -0.94
CA GLY A 124 9.92 -2.14 -1.38
C GLY A 124 10.58 -2.91 -0.25
N SER A 125 10.96 -4.16 -0.47
CA SER A 125 11.47 -5.07 0.56
C SER A 125 12.95 -5.44 0.44
N CYS A 126 13.67 -4.87 -0.54
CA CYS A 126 15.04 -5.31 -0.88
C CYS A 126 16.16 -4.48 -0.24
N GLY A 127 15.84 -3.39 0.46
CA GLY A 127 16.80 -2.49 1.10
C GLY A 127 17.14 -1.26 0.24
N GLY A 128 17.25 -0.10 0.89
CA GLY A 128 17.53 1.18 0.24
C GLY A 128 16.30 1.91 -0.30
N GLU A 129 15.18 1.20 -0.55
CA GLU A 129 13.96 1.82 -1.08
C GLU A 129 13.33 2.79 -0.09
N LEU A 130 13.37 2.48 1.20
CA LEU A 130 12.82 3.34 2.25
C LEU A 130 13.52 4.70 2.27
N GLU A 131 14.86 4.71 2.19
CA GLU A 131 15.66 5.92 2.13
C GLU A 131 15.44 6.69 0.85
N ALA A 132 15.41 5.99 -0.29
CA ALA A 132 15.19 6.60 -1.60
C ALA A 132 13.79 7.24 -1.67
N LEU A 133 12.75 6.55 -1.18
CA LEU A 133 11.40 7.10 -1.10
C LEU A 133 11.34 8.33 -0.19
N SER A 134 11.97 8.27 0.98
CA SER A 134 12.02 9.41 1.89
C SER A 134 12.74 10.61 1.28
N ALA A 135 13.84 10.38 0.56
CA ALA A 135 14.57 11.44 -0.13
C ALA A 135 13.69 12.13 -1.19
N GLU A 136 12.95 11.35 -1.99
CA GLU A 136 12.05 11.88 -3.01
C GLU A 136 10.87 12.65 -2.38
N VAL A 137 10.26 12.09 -1.33
CA VAL A 137 9.18 12.74 -0.57
C VAL A 137 9.63 14.09 -0.01
N ARG A 138 10.83 14.17 0.58
CA ARG A 138 11.37 15.42 1.12
C ARG A 138 11.75 16.42 0.04
N LYS A 139 12.38 15.96 -1.03
CA LYS A 139 12.80 16.79 -2.16
C LYS A 139 11.63 17.56 -2.79
N HIS A 140 10.48 16.90 -2.93
CA HIS A 140 9.27 17.47 -3.53
C HIS A 140 8.23 17.94 -2.51
N ASN A 141 8.52 17.76 -1.20
CA ASN A 141 7.64 18.15 -0.11
C ASN A 141 6.23 17.53 -0.18
N TYR A 142 6.15 16.26 -0.63
CA TYR A 142 4.88 15.53 -0.65
C TYR A 142 4.35 15.34 0.78
N LYS A 143 3.12 15.76 1.04
CA LYS A 143 2.54 15.77 2.39
C LYS A 143 1.73 14.50 2.72
N ASN A 144 1.15 13.88 1.71
CA ASN A 144 0.18 12.80 1.84
C ASN A 144 0.76 11.43 1.45
N VAL A 145 2.06 11.24 1.66
CA VAL A 145 2.73 9.93 1.48
C VAL A 145 2.92 9.29 2.84
N TYR A 146 2.30 8.13 3.02
CA TYR A 146 2.43 7.28 4.20
C TYR A 146 3.17 6.02 3.84
N VAL A 147 3.78 5.36 4.80
CA VAL A 147 4.44 4.06 4.61
C VAL A 147 3.95 3.06 5.63
N GLU A 148 3.83 1.82 5.20
CA GLU A 148 3.54 0.71 6.10
C GLU A 148 4.74 -0.25 6.13
N THR A 149 4.85 -1.01 7.21
CA THR A 149 6.09 -1.71 7.58
C THR A 149 5.97 -3.22 7.58
N SER A 150 5.04 -3.80 6.81
CA SER A 150 5.01 -5.25 6.62
C SER A 150 6.35 -5.75 6.07
N HIS A 151 6.75 -6.94 6.50
CA HIS A 151 8.04 -7.56 6.18
C HIS A 151 9.27 -6.77 6.67
N ARG A 152 9.11 -5.84 7.62
CA ARG A 152 10.18 -5.01 8.17
C ARG A 152 10.49 -5.39 9.62
N GLY A 153 11.78 -5.50 9.94
CA GLY A 153 12.24 -5.69 11.32
C GLY A 153 12.24 -4.39 12.14
N ALA A 154 12.47 -4.50 13.46
CA ALA A 154 12.45 -3.38 14.38
C ALA A 154 13.39 -2.22 13.97
N ALA A 155 14.58 -2.52 13.47
CA ALA A 155 15.53 -1.50 13.01
C ALA A 155 14.98 -0.68 11.82
N ASP A 156 14.29 -1.34 10.88
CA ASP A 156 13.68 -0.67 9.73
C ASP A 156 12.45 0.16 10.15
N ILE A 157 11.69 -0.29 11.16
CA ILE A 157 10.56 0.47 11.72
C ILE A 157 11.06 1.77 12.34
N LEU A 158 12.10 1.70 13.19
CA LEU A 158 12.75 2.89 13.76
C LEU A 158 13.22 3.83 12.66
N LYS A 159 13.88 3.28 11.64
CA LYS A 159 14.37 4.05 10.52
C LYS A 159 13.23 4.70 9.72
N ALA A 160 12.10 4.01 9.52
CA ALA A 160 10.93 4.59 8.89
C ALA A 160 10.41 5.81 9.68
N VAL A 161 10.32 5.70 11.00
CA VAL A 161 9.90 6.80 11.87
C VAL A 161 10.89 7.97 11.81
N GLU A 162 12.20 7.73 11.81
CA GLU A 162 13.20 8.77 11.63
C GLU A 162 13.09 9.49 10.27
N LEU A 163 12.80 8.74 9.23
CA LEU A 163 12.76 9.24 7.86
C LEU A 163 11.45 9.95 7.50
N PHE A 164 10.31 9.46 7.96
CA PHE A 164 8.98 9.97 7.58
C PHE A 164 8.27 10.72 8.70
N GLY A 165 8.73 10.58 9.94
CA GLY A 165 8.04 11.07 11.14
C GLY A 165 6.97 10.07 11.62
N GLU A 166 6.70 10.12 12.91
CA GLU A 166 5.78 9.19 13.60
C GLU A 166 4.32 9.25 13.10
N ASP A 167 3.91 10.37 12.46
CA ASP A 167 2.56 10.58 11.95
C ASP A 167 2.30 9.93 10.58
N ARG A 168 3.31 9.32 9.95
CA ARG A 168 3.21 8.77 8.59
C ARG A 168 3.68 7.34 8.44
N VAL A 169 3.98 6.67 9.55
CA VAL A 169 4.40 5.26 9.55
C VAL A 169 3.32 4.42 10.21
N MET A 170 2.91 3.35 9.54
CA MET A 170 1.80 2.50 9.95
C MET A 170 2.26 1.06 10.14
N TYR A 171 1.69 0.40 11.14
CA TYR A 171 1.74 -1.05 11.29
C TYR A 171 1.04 -1.75 10.12
N ALA A 172 1.64 -2.82 9.62
CA ALA A 172 1.01 -3.73 8.68
C ALA A 172 1.61 -5.12 8.78
N THR A 173 0.92 -6.11 8.23
CA THR A 173 1.35 -7.50 8.25
C THR A 173 1.50 -8.13 6.88
N ASP A 174 0.80 -7.59 5.88
CA ASP A 174 0.63 -8.25 4.57
C ASP A 174 0.11 -9.70 4.71
N TRP A 175 -0.74 -9.93 5.73
CA TRP A 175 -1.34 -11.25 5.96
C TRP A 175 -2.03 -11.77 4.69
N PRO A 176 -1.85 -13.05 4.28
CA PRO A 176 -1.21 -14.15 5.01
C PRO A 176 0.28 -14.37 4.71
N PHE A 177 0.96 -13.46 4.05
CA PHE A 177 2.36 -13.62 3.65
C PHE A 177 3.34 -13.41 4.82
N ASP A 178 2.92 -12.71 5.86
CA ASP A 178 3.66 -12.58 7.11
C ASP A 178 2.73 -12.77 8.32
N THR A 179 3.29 -12.89 9.54
CA THR A 179 2.52 -13.18 10.74
C THR A 179 2.30 -11.94 11.59
N CYS A 180 1.08 -11.76 12.11
CA CYS A 180 0.74 -10.65 12.98
C CYS A 180 1.67 -10.58 14.21
N ASP A 181 1.94 -11.72 14.86
CA ASP A 181 2.77 -11.79 16.07
C ASP A 181 4.20 -11.32 15.84
N CYS A 182 4.78 -11.64 14.69
CA CYS A 182 6.13 -11.19 14.35
C CYS A 182 6.16 -9.67 14.18
N ASN A 183 5.24 -9.14 13.42
CA ASN A 183 5.17 -7.70 13.13
C ASN A 183 4.82 -6.87 14.39
N ILE A 184 3.96 -7.39 15.28
CA ILE A 184 3.67 -6.75 16.57
C ILE A 184 4.94 -6.67 17.41
N ARG A 185 5.67 -7.79 17.58
CA ARG A 185 6.93 -7.79 18.35
C ARG A 185 7.98 -6.83 17.78
N CYS A 186 8.11 -6.77 16.46
CA CYS A 186 9.01 -5.80 15.82
C CYS A 186 8.62 -4.36 16.13
N GLY A 187 7.32 -4.04 16.10
CA GLY A 187 6.82 -2.72 16.48
C GLY A 187 7.06 -2.38 17.96
N GLU A 188 6.79 -3.34 18.85
CA GLU A 188 7.05 -3.19 20.30
C GLU A 188 8.54 -3.03 20.60
N GLU A 189 9.41 -3.79 19.93
CA GLU A 189 10.87 -3.67 20.07
C GLU A 189 11.35 -2.30 19.57
N ALA A 190 10.81 -1.83 18.44
CA ALA A 190 11.20 -0.54 17.87
C ALA A 190 10.73 0.65 18.72
N LEU A 191 9.46 0.64 19.17
CA LEU A 191 8.78 1.82 19.70
C LEU A 191 8.30 1.68 21.15
N GLY A 192 8.53 0.53 21.79
CA GLY A 192 7.96 0.19 23.09
C GLY A 192 8.28 1.16 24.25
N ASN A 193 9.29 2.01 24.08
CA ASN A 193 9.64 3.06 25.04
C ASN A 193 8.90 4.39 24.80
N ASP A 194 8.12 4.48 23.71
CA ASP A 194 7.35 5.67 23.35
C ASP A 194 5.88 5.30 23.12
N PRO A 195 5.01 5.44 24.16
CA PRO A 195 3.60 5.11 24.05
C PRO A 195 2.85 5.93 22.98
N VAL A 196 3.29 7.17 22.72
CA VAL A 196 2.65 8.05 21.71
C VAL A 196 2.97 7.54 20.31
N ALA A 197 4.23 7.22 20.03
CA ALA A 197 4.64 6.65 18.76
C ALA A 197 3.99 5.28 18.55
N MET A 198 3.88 4.42 19.58
CA MET A 198 3.18 3.14 19.50
C MET A 198 1.70 3.31 19.14
N ASP A 199 1.00 4.22 19.81
CA ASP A 199 -0.41 4.52 19.53
C ASP A 199 -0.63 4.96 18.06
N LYS A 200 0.25 5.83 17.55
CA LYS A 200 0.22 6.28 16.16
C LYS A 200 0.48 5.14 15.21
N TYR A 201 1.56 4.41 15.44
CA TYR A 201 1.99 3.30 14.58
C TYR A 201 0.95 2.19 14.47
N PHE A 202 0.38 1.74 15.58
CA PHE A 202 -0.52 0.60 15.57
C PHE A 202 -1.96 0.92 15.13
N TYR A 203 -2.44 2.18 15.28
CA TYR A 203 -3.84 2.46 14.95
C TYR A 203 -4.22 3.91 14.64
N LYS A 204 -3.48 4.94 15.08
CA LYS A 204 -3.91 6.33 14.85
C LYS A 204 -3.59 6.88 13.48
N ASN A 205 -2.57 6.32 12.82
CA ASN A 205 -2.14 6.75 11.50
C ASN A 205 -2.91 6.07 10.34
N ALA A 206 -3.70 5.04 10.63
CA ALA A 206 -4.47 4.27 9.65
C ALA A 206 -5.88 4.82 9.43
#